data_6474c3ae24a756d4fa1350248655626c
#
_entry.id   6474c3ae24a756d4fa1350248655626c
#
_cell.length_a   1.000
_cell.length_b   1.000
_cell.length_c   1.000
_cell.angle_alpha   90.00
_cell.angle_beta   90.00
_cell.angle_gamma   90.00
#
_symmetry.space_group_name_H-M   'P 1'
#
loop_
_entity.id
_entity.type
_entity.pdbx_description
1 polymer ?
#
loop_
_entity_poly.entity_id
_entity_poly.type
_entity_poly.pdbx_seq_one_letter_code
_entity_poly.pdbx_strand_id
1 'polypeptide(L)'
;MESIYEASGLRRVVNACGHMTALGVSIISDEVAEAVKQAGQNFVVIDELIDRVGEMLTAVTGAEDTCVTNSASGGIMIATAACIAGDNIGLVERMPDSTGLKNEIILQKGHAVNYGAPLEQMIRLGGGIPVEAGQV
;
A
#
# COMPACT_ATOMS: atom_id res chain seq x y z
N MET A 1 10.63 22.25 -22.10
CA MET A 1 11.58 22.10 -20.97
C MET A 1 11.94 20.63 -20.91
N GLU A 2 13.21 20.31 -20.89
CA GLU A 2 13.70 18.94 -20.72
C GLU A 2 13.37 18.41 -19.34
N SER A 3 12.85 17.19 -19.24
CA SER A 3 12.54 16.60 -17.93
C SER A 3 13.80 16.13 -17.21
N ILE A 4 13.75 15.97 -15.90
CA ILE A 4 14.85 15.38 -15.10
C ILE A 4 15.23 13.98 -15.62
N TYR A 5 14.28 13.24 -16.16
CA TYR A 5 14.52 11.91 -16.75
C TYR A 5 15.30 12.00 -18.05
N GLU A 6 14.92 12.93 -18.94
CA GLU A 6 15.65 13.17 -20.18
C GLU A 6 17.06 13.66 -19.90
N ALA A 7 17.22 14.58 -18.95
CA ALA A 7 18.54 15.05 -18.48
C ALA A 7 19.40 13.92 -17.89
N SER A 8 18.78 12.85 -17.39
CA SER A 8 19.45 11.64 -16.88
C SER A 8 19.66 10.57 -17.95
N GLY A 9 19.42 10.87 -19.23
CA GLY A 9 19.59 9.95 -20.35
C GLY A 9 18.45 8.94 -20.52
N LEU A 10 17.32 9.11 -19.85
CA LEU A 10 16.16 8.24 -20.04
C LEU A 10 15.28 8.77 -21.18
N ARG A 11 14.65 7.84 -21.88
CA ARG A 11 13.72 8.19 -22.97
C ARG A 11 12.47 8.88 -22.43
N ARG A 12 11.98 9.85 -23.18
CA ARG A 12 10.66 10.43 -22.94
C ARG A 12 9.56 9.38 -23.14
N VAL A 13 8.59 9.35 -22.24
CA VAL A 13 7.41 8.48 -22.33
C VAL A 13 6.15 9.34 -22.39
N VAL A 14 5.27 9.04 -23.34
CA VAL A 14 3.91 9.56 -23.40
C VAL A 14 2.98 8.41 -23.00
N ASN A 15 2.42 8.51 -21.80
CA ASN A 15 1.52 7.48 -21.28
C ASN A 15 0.09 7.73 -21.76
N ALA A 16 -0.46 6.81 -22.54
CA ALA A 16 -1.84 6.80 -23.00
C ALA A 16 -2.67 5.64 -22.39
N CYS A 17 -2.11 4.93 -21.40
CA CYS A 17 -2.73 3.75 -20.79
C CYS A 17 -3.41 4.04 -19.43
N GLY A 18 -3.46 5.28 -18.97
CA GLY A 18 -3.96 5.64 -17.65
C GLY A 18 -2.98 5.28 -16.54
N HIS A 19 -3.47 4.83 -15.39
CA HIS A 19 -2.61 4.43 -14.28
C HIS A 19 -1.86 3.14 -14.60
N MET A 20 -0.54 3.23 -14.73
CA MET A 20 0.32 2.12 -15.14
C MET A 20 1.50 1.98 -14.19
N THR A 21 1.55 0.91 -13.42
CA THR A 21 2.60 0.65 -12.42
C THR A 21 4.01 0.71 -13.00
N ALA A 22 4.22 0.12 -14.19
CA ALA A 22 5.52 0.12 -14.87
C ALA A 22 5.98 1.51 -15.34
N LEU A 23 5.08 2.51 -15.33
CA LEU A 23 5.37 3.90 -15.72
C LEU A 23 5.30 4.87 -14.53
N GLY A 24 5.34 4.37 -13.30
CA GLY A 24 5.29 5.18 -12.09
C GLY A 24 3.87 5.51 -11.61
N VAL A 25 2.87 4.75 -12.05
CA VAL A 25 1.45 4.81 -11.67
C VAL A 25 0.75 6.06 -12.18
N SER A 26 1.03 7.24 -11.63
CA SER A 26 0.39 8.50 -12.03
C SER A 26 1.34 9.69 -11.83
N ILE A 27 0.98 10.81 -12.46
CA ILE A 27 1.64 12.10 -12.26
C ILE A 27 0.90 12.84 -11.14
N ILE A 28 1.64 13.35 -10.16
CA ILE A 28 1.09 14.18 -9.09
C ILE A 28 0.90 15.62 -9.57
N SER A 29 -0.05 16.35 -8.98
CA SER A 29 -0.25 17.78 -9.26
C SER A 29 0.88 18.62 -8.65
N ASP A 30 1.04 19.85 -9.14
CA ASP A 30 2.03 20.79 -8.61
C ASP A 30 1.81 21.07 -7.12
N GLU A 31 0.56 21.13 -6.68
CA GLU A 31 0.17 21.30 -5.27
C GLU A 31 0.66 20.13 -4.40
N VAL A 32 0.45 18.89 -4.86
CA VAL A 32 0.94 17.70 -4.16
C VAL A 32 2.47 17.65 -4.17
N ALA A 33 3.10 17.99 -5.30
CA ALA A 33 4.56 18.03 -5.41
C ALA A 33 5.18 19.03 -4.42
N GLU A 34 4.60 20.23 -4.28
CA GLU A 34 5.06 21.22 -3.33
C GLU A 34 4.85 20.78 -1.87
N ALA A 35 3.73 20.11 -1.55
CA ALA A 35 3.50 19.55 -0.23
C ALA A 35 4.54 18.47 0.14
N VAL A 36 4.87 17.57 -0.79
CA VAL A 36 5.93 16.56 -0.60
C VAL A 36 7.29 17.22 -0.36
N LYS A 37 7.62 18.27 -1.12
CA LYS A 37 8.86 19.02 -0.95
C LYS A 37 8.93 19.68 0.43
N GLN A 38 7.85 20.33 0.87
CA GLN A 38 7.78 20.97 2.19
C GLN A 38 7.90 19.93 3.32
N ALA A 39 7.21 18.81 3.21
CA ALA A 39 7.30 17.71 4.18
C ALA A 39 8.74 17.18 4.28
N GLY A 40 9.44 17.00 3.16
CA GLY A 40 10.83 16.53 3.15
C GLY A 40 11.85 17.53 3.71
N GLN A 41 11.46 18.77 3.97
CA GLN A 41 12.31 19.83 4.54
C GLN A 41 12.02 20.13 6.02
N ASN A 42 11.07 19.42 6.64
CA ASN A 42 10.65 19.66 8.01
C ASN A 42 10.62 18.35 8.80
N PHE A 43 10.95 18.44 10.09
CA PHE A 43 10.74 17.34 11.03
C PHE A 43 9.30 17.35 11.54
N VAL A 44 8.79 16.17 11.85
CA VAL A 44 7.46 15.94 12.43
C VAL A 44 7.51 14.78 13.41
N VAL A 45 6.67 14.80 14.42
CA VAL A 45 6.43 13.62 15.26
C VAL A 45 5.56 12.65 14.48
N ILE A 46 6.10 11.49 14.14
CA ILE A 46 5.45 10.56 13.21
C ILE A 46 4.10 10.05 13.75
N ASP A 47 4.01 9.74 15.03
CA ASP A 47 2.76 9.25 15.62
C ASP A 47 1.65 10.31 15.51
N GLU A 48 1.96 11.58 15.81
CA GLU A 48 1.00 12.68 15.64
C GLU A 48 0.58 12.87 14.18
N LEU A 49 1.50 12.66 13.24
CA LEU A 49 1.19 12.72 11.81
C LEU A 49 0.24 11.59 11.39
N ILE A 50 0.51 10.36 11.83
CA ILE A 50 -0.31 9.19 11.54
C ILE A 50 -1.73 9.41 12.07
N ASP A 51 -1.87 9.78 13.34
CA ASP A 51 -3.15 10.05 13.99
C ASP A 51 -3.94 11.14 13.23
N ARG A 52 -3.27 12.25 12.91
CA ARG A 52 -3.91 13.37 12.22
C ARG A 52 -4.37 13.01 10.81
N VAL A 53 -3.58 12.25 10.07
CA VAL A 53 -3.93 11.78 8.72
C VAL A 53 -5.08 10.75 8.81
N GLY A 54 -5.06 9.87 9.79
CA GLY A 54 -6.15 8.93 10.09
C GLY A 54 -7.48 9.66 10.28
N GLU A 55 -7.53 10.66 11.18
CA GLU A 55 -8.71 11.50 11.41
C GLU A 55 -9.23 12.18 10.12
N MET A 56 -8.32 12.77 9.33
CA MET A 56 -8.71 13.45 8.09
C MET A 56 -9.33 12.50 7.07
N LEU A 57 -8.77 11.30 6.92
CA LEU A 57 -9.26 10.31 5.97
C LEU A 57 -10.54 9.63 6.45
N THR A 58 -10.67 9.40 7.75
CA THR A 58 -11.91 8.91 8.39
C THR A 58 -13.11 9.80 8.05
N ALA A 59 -12.93 11.11 8.06
CA ALA A 59 -13.98 12.04 7.68
C ALA A 59 -14.47 11.89 6.23
N VAL A 60 -13.61 11.38 5.35
CA VAL A 60 -13.92 11.18 3.91
C VAL A 60 -14.41 9.76 3.63
N THR A 61 -13.81 8.77 4.29
CA THR A 61 -14.07 7.34 4.03
C THR A 61 -15.25 6.79 4.83
N GLY A 62 -15.53 7.37 6.00
CA GLY A 62 -16.49 6.83 6.97
C GLY A 62 -15.98 5.58 7.72
N ALA A 63 -14.71 5.23 7.58
CA ALA A 63 -14.08 4.15 8.36
C ALA A 63 -13.85 4.60 9.81
N GLU A 64 -13.67 3.65 10.73
CA GLU A 64 -13.34 3.97 12.13
C GLU A 64 -11.95 4.59 12.26
N ASP A 65 -11.00 4.11 11.44
CA ASP A 65 -9.64 4.64 11.33
C ASP A 65 -9.07 4.34 9.95
N THR A 66 -7.98 5.00 9.59
CA THR A 66 -7.36 4.88 8.26
C THR A 66 -5.84 4.91 8.37
N CYS A 67 -5.19 3.91 7.81
CA CYS A 67 -3.74 3.82 7.71
C CYS A 67 -3.27 4.09 6.27
N VAL A 68 -2.37 5.04 6.09
CA VAL A 68 -1.74 5.32 4.79
C VAL A 68 -0.52 4.44 4.60
N THR A 69 -0.42 3.83 3.42
CA THR A 69 0.72 3.00 3.04
C THR A 69 1.36 3.51 1.75
N ASN A 70 2.61 3.15 1.52
CA ASN A 70 3.35 3.57 0.31
C ASN A 70 2.87 2.91 -0.99
N SER A 71 2.07 1.84 -0.89
CA SER A 71 1.54 1.11 -2.05
C SER A 71 0.36 0.22 -1.67
N ALA A 72 -0.48 -0.14 -2.64
CA ALA A 72 -1.53 -1.14 -2.45
C ALA A 72 -0.97 -2.50 -2.00
N SER A 73 0.18 -2.90 -2.52
CA SER A 73 0.88 -4.14 -2.09
C SER A 73 1.25 -4.10 -0.60
N GLY A 74 1.83 -2.99 -0.15
CA GLY A 74 2.13 -2.77 1.27
C GLY A 74 0.87 -2.75 2.13
N GLY A 75 -0.19 -2.11 1.66
CA GLY A 75 -1.49 -2.08 2.33
C GLY A 75 -2.09 -3.48 2.53
N ILE A 76 -2.08 -4.32 1.50
CA ILE A 76 -2.59 -5.71 1.58
C ILE A 76 -1.76 -6.53 2.57
N MET A 77 -0.44 -6.39 2.55
CA MET A 77 0.45 -7.09 3.47
C MET A 77 0.19 -6.69 4.93
N ILE A 78 0.11 -5.40 5.20
CA ILE A 78 -0.15 -4.87 6.55
C ILE A 78 -1.56 -5.27 7.02
N ALA A 79 -2.58 -5.13 6.17
CA ALA A 79 -3.95 -5.54 6.50
C ALA A 79 -4.04 -7.04 6.81
N THR A 80 -3.34 -7.89 6.05
CA THR A 80 -3.28 -9.32 6.33
C THR A 80 -2.66 -9.59 7.70
N ALA A 81 -1.52 -8.98 8.00
CA ALA A 81 -0.85 -9.13 9.29
C ALA A 81 -1.74 -8.64 10.45
N ALA A 82 -2.39 -7.50 10.29
CA ALA A 82 -3.29 -6.93 11.28
C ALA A 82 -4.52 -7.83 11.55
N CYS A 83 -5.11 -8.41 10.51
CA CYS A 83 -6.23 -9.35 10.66
C CYS A 83 -5.84 -10.62 11.43
N ILE A 84 -4.58 -11.06 11.33
CA ILE A 84 -4.08 -12.27 12.01
C ILE A 84 -3.65 -11.95 13.45
N ALA A 85 -2.92 -10.87 13.66
CA ALA A 85 -2.32 -10.50 14.95
C ALA A 85 -3.29 -9.75 15.87
N GLY A 86 -4.25 -9.01 15.31
CA GLY A 86 -5.10 -8.09 16.08
C GLY A 86 -4.26 -7.03 16.80
N ASP A 87 -4.67 -6.69 18.00
CA ASP A 87 -4.02 -5.73 18.90
C ASP A 87 -2.96 -6.36 19.83
N ASN A 88 -2.65 -7.64 19.64
CA ASN A 88 -1.66 -8.34 20.46
C ASN A 88 -0.24 -8.03 19.98
N ILE A 89 0.46 -7.20 20.72
CA ILE A 89 1.83 -6.76 20.39
C ILE A 89 2.79 -7.94 20.21
N GLY A 90 2.70 -8.98 21.05
CA GLY A 90 3.54 -10.18 20.90
C GLY A 90 3.30 -10.94 19.58
N LEU A 91 2.07 -10.91 19.06
CA LEU A 91 1.78 -11.47 17.74
C LEU A 91 2.24 -10.53 16.62
N VAL A 92 2.09 -9.22 16.78
CA VAL A 92 2.58 -8.22 15.83
C VAL A 92 4.10 -8.37 15.63
N GLU A 93 4.86 -8.45 16.73
CA GLU A 93 6.32 -8.64 16.67
C GLU A 93 6.75 -9.96 16.03
N ARG A 94 5.89 -10.99 16.10
CA ARG A 94 6.16 -12.31 15.51
C ARG A 94 5.87 -12.36 14.01
N MET A 95 5.02 -11.48 13.49
CA MET A 95 4.65 -11.52 12.06
C MET A 95 5.89 -11.39 11.16
N PRO A 96 5.94 -12.09 10.01
CA PRO A 96 4.87 -12.87 9.37
C PRO A 96 4.74 -14.34 9.82
N ASP A 97 5.41 -14.76 10.89
CA ASP A 97 5.20 -16.12 11.41
C ASP A 97 3.84 -16.22 12.11
N SER A 98 2.88 -16.78 11.39
CA SER A 98 1.50 -17.00 11.83
C SER A 98 1.22 -18.44 12.27
N THR A 99 2.26 -19.23 12.55
CA THR A 99 2.13 -20.64 12.97
C THR A 99 1.19 -20.78 14.16
N GLY A 100 0.17 -21.62 14.02
CA GLY A 100 -0.84 -21.88 15.06
C GLY A 100 -1.93 -20.82 15.20
N LEU A 101 -1.94 -19.80 14.32
CA LEU A 101 -2.99 -18.78 14.28
C LEU A 101 -4.00 -19.07 13.16
N LYS A 102 -5.15 -18.39 13.23
CA LYS A 102 -6.10 -18.34 12.10
C LYS A 102 -5.54 -17.42 11.04
N ASN A 103 -4.99 -17.96 9.98
CA ASN A 103 -4.22 -17.24 8.98
C ASN A 103 -4.71 -17.50 7.55
N GLU A 104 -5.82 -18.19 7.35
CA GLU A 104 -6.43 -18.35 6.04
C GLU A 104 -7.13 -17.07 5.61
N ILE A 105 -6.72 -16.52 4.46
CA ILE A 105 -7.29 -15.32 3.87
C ILE A 105 -8.04 -15.71 2.60
N ILE A 106 -9.35 -15.56 2.63
CA ILE A 106 -10.20 -15.90 1.49
C ILE A 106 -10.03 -14.84 0.41
N LEU A 107 -9.67 -15.28 -0.79
CA LEU A 107 -9.52 -14.45 -1.98
C LEU A 107 -10.50 -14.95 -3.05
N GLN A 108 -11.28 -14.04 -3.62
CA GLN A 108 -12.10 -14.37 -4.78
C GLN A 108 -11.19 -14.69 -5.97
N LYS A 109 -11.41 -15.84 -6.63
CA LYS A 109 -10.52 -16.36 -7.68
C LYS A 109 -10.26 -15.37 -8.82
N GLY A 110 -11.28 -14.59 -9.21
CA GLY A 110 -11.12 -13.52 -10.21
C GLY A 110 -10.26 -12.33 -9.76
N HIS A 111 -9.93 -12.23 -8.47
CA HIS A 111 -9.06 -11.21 -7.91
C HIS A 111 -7.62 -11.69 -7.67
N ALA A 112 -7.29 -12.92 -8.01
CA ALA A 112 -5.92 -13.44 -8.02
C ALA A 112 -5.14 -12.83 -9.21
N VAL A 113 -4.81 -11.54 -9.10
CA VAL A 113 -4.21 -10.72 -10.16
C VAL A 113 -2.71 -10.52 -9.96
N ASN A 114 -2.01 -10.25 -11.05
CA ASN A 114 -0.58 -9.97 -11.05
C ASN A 114 -0.27 -8.69 -11.85
N TYR A 115 0.14 -7.65 -11.16
CA TYR A 115 0.59 -6.38 -11.74
C TYR A 115 2.06 -6.09 -11.41
N GLY A 116 2.93 -7.08 -11.64
CA GLY A 116 4.36 -7.03 -11.27
C GLY A 116 4.67 -7.84 -10.00
N ALA A 117 3.67 -8.07 -9.14
CA ALA A 117 3.70 -9.04 -8.05
C ALA A 117 2.31 -9.66 -7.90
N PRO A 118 2.20 -10.99 -7.71
CA PRO A 118 0.92 -11.65 -7.47
C PRO A 118 0.29 -11.17 -6.15
N LEU A 119 -1.04 -10.97 -6.14
CA LEU A 119 -1.76 -10.56 -4.93
C LEU A 119 -1.57 -11.57 -3.78
N GLU A 120 -1.57 -12.85 -4.08
CA GLU A 120 -1.36 -13.93 -3.12
C GLU A 120 0.03 -13.87 -2.47
N GLN A 121 1.02 -13.30 -3.17
CA GLN A 121 2.34 -13.07 -2.59
C GLN A 121 2.28 -12.03 -1.47
N MET A 122 1.48 -10.98 -1.64
CA MET A 122 1.31 -9.94 -0.62
C MET A 122 0.61 -10.50 0.62
N ILE A 123 -0.38 -11.37 0.43
CA ILE A 123 -1.05 -12.10 1.53
C ILE A 123 -0.03 -12.97 2.28
N ARG A 124 0.80 -13.74 1.57
CA ARG A 124 1.84 -14.58 2.19
C ARG A 124 2.88 -13.77 2.94
N LEU A 125 3.29 -12.62 2.41
CA LEU A 125 4.24 -11.72 3.07
C LEU A 125 3.67 -11.12 4.37
N GLY A 126 2.35 -10.96 4.46
CA GLY A 126 1.65 -10.59 5.70
C GLY A 126 1.41 -11.75 6.66
N GLY A 127 1.88 -12.97 6.34
CA GLY A 127 1.70 -14.17 7.16
C GLY A 127 0.43 -14.96 6.83
N GLY A 128 -0.35 -14.56 5.83
CA GLY A 128 -1.58 -15.22 5.44
C GLY A 128 -1.37 -16.41 4.50
N ILE A 129 -2.30 -17.36 4.54
CA ILE A 129 -2.44 -18.45 3.57
C ILE A 129 -3.60 -18.07 2.63
N PRO A 130 -3.34 -17.71 1.36
CA PRO A 130 -4.42 -17.37 0.44
C PRO A 130 -5.26 -18.62 0.11
N VAL A 131 -6.57 -18.48 0.24
CA VAL A 131 -7.56 -19.51 -0.09
C VAL A 131 -8.47 -18.97 -1.18
N GLU A 132 -8.31 -19.46 -2.39
CA GLU A 132 -9.15 -19.05 -3.51
C GLU A 132 -10.56 -19.62 -3.39
N ALA A 133 -11.58 -18.79 -3.55
CA ALA A 133 -12.98 -19.16 -3.51
C ALA A 133 -13.75 -18.62 -4.73
N GLY A 134 -14.83 -19.33 -5.11
CA GLY A 134 -15.69 -18.95 -6.22
C GLY A 134 -15.19 -19.41 -7.59
N GLN A 135 -15.93 -18.99 -8.63
CA GLN A 135 -15.60 -19.24 -10.05
C GLN A 135 -15.01 -17.98 -10.69
N VAL A 136 -14.20 -18.16 -11.74
CA VAL A 136 -13.69 -17.09 -12.59
C VAL A 136 -14.79 -16.68 -13.57
#